data_e18e09316db9e44fe55cafae352a3596
#
_entry.id   e18e09316db9e44fe55cafae352a3596
#
_cell.length_a   1.000
_cell.length_b   1.000
_cell.length_c   1.000
_cell.angle_alpha   90.00
_cell.angle_beta   90.00
_cell.angle_gamma   90.00
#
_symmetry.space_group_name_H-M   'P 1'
#
loop_
_entity.id
_entity.type
_entity.pdbx_description
1 polymer ?
#
loop_
_entity_poly.entity_id
_entity_poly.type
_entity_poly.pdbx_seq_one_letter_code
_entity_poly.pdbx_strand_id
1 'polypeptide(L)'
;MIAVTLMLAWAFNLAKRERRILTWSFFLADAIGLVAFSITGAQIGLLYELNLFGVVSLAFVTAVGGGMVRDMLVNEVTQILTEGIYGTVAVLIGLAMFALDTQGLLNAWALYTIAAAGLGLRLWAIVTKKSLPKLSRHESYKN
;
A
#
# COMPACT_ATOMS: atom_id res chain seq x y z
N MET A 1 31.52 -28.78 20.34
CA MET A 1 30.82 -27.51 20.64
C MET A 1 30.76 -26.55 19.48
N ILE A 2 31.82 -26.37 18.68
CA ILE A 2 31.86 -25.44 17.53
C ILE A 2 30.81 -25.79 16.44
N ALA A 3 30.62 -27.10 16.16
CA ALA A 3 29.64 -27.52 15.15
C ALA A 3 28.19 -27.19 15.54
N VAL A 4 27.83 -27.26 16.80
CA VAL A 4 26.49 -26.92 17.32
C VAL A 4 26.24 -25.43 17.25
N THR A 5 27.23 -24.60 17.56
CA THR A 5 27.12 -23.14 17.44
C THR A 5 27.01 -22.71 15.99
N LEU A 6 27.71 -23.35 15.06
CA LEU A 6 27.61 -23.08 13.63
C LEU A 6 26.22 -23.54 13.05
N MET A 7 25.73 -24.70 13.51
CA MET A 7 24.37 -25.13 13.11
C MET A 7 23.28 -24.21 13.63
N LEU A 8 23.39 -23.76 14.88
CA LEU A 8 22.43 -22.79 15.43
C LEU A 8 22.52 -21.44 14.74
N ALA A 9 23.73 -20.95 14.44
CA ALA A 9 23.92 -19.71 13.70
C ALA A 9 23.38 -19.81 12.26
N TRP A 10 23.56 -20.97 11.62
CA TRP A 10 23.02 -21.23 10.28
C TRP A 10 21.49 -21.33 10.28
N ALA A 11 20.89 -22.05 11.23
CA ALA A 11 19.46 -22.15 11.43
C ALA A 11 18.83 -20.78 11.77
N PHE A 12 19.49 -19.97 12.57
CA PHE A 12 19.04 -18.62 12.92
C PHE A 12 19.11 -17.66 11.72
N ASN A 13 20.12 -17.84 10.86
CA ASN A 13 20.27 -17.05 9.63
C ASN A 13 19.25 -17.45 8.56
N LEU A 14 18.91 -18.74 8.45
CA LEU A 14 17.82 -19.25 7.61
C LEU A 14 16.47 -18.72 8.10
N ALA A 15 16.17 -18.79 9.40
CA ALA A 15 14.94 -18.26 9.98
C ALA A 15 14.80 -16.74 9.77
N LYS A 16 15.89 -15.97 9.86
CA LYS A 16 15.91 -14.55 9.51
C LYS A 16 15.66 -14.31 8.00
N ARG A 17 16.20 -15.17 7.15
CA ARG A 17 16.04 -15.06 5.70
C ARG A 17 14.60 -15.36 5.28
N GLU A 18 13.98 -16.38 5.87
CA GLU A 18 12.57 -16.71 5.62
C GLU A 18 11.63 -15.59 6.11
N ARG A 19 11.85 -15.04 7.30
CA ARG A 19 11.08 -13.90 7.78
C ARG A 19 11.20 -12.68 6.87
N ARG A 20 12.39 -12.42 6.34
CA ARG A 20 12.63 -11.31 5.42
C ARG A 20 11.91 -11.50 4.08
N ILE A 21 11.92 -12.71 3.53
CA ILE A 21 11.23 -13.04 2.29
C ILE A 21 9.71 -12.93 2.48
N LEU A 22 9.17 -13.47 3.58
CA LEU A 22 7.76 -13.38 3.92
C LEU A 22 7.32 -11.92 4.08
N THR A 23 8.10 -11.10 4.76
CA THR A 23 7.80 -9.66 4.93
C THR A 23 7.79 -8.93 3.59
N TRP A 24 8.78 -9.18 2.72
CA TRP A 24 8.82 -8.57 1.39
C TRP A 24 7.66 -9.02 0.49
N SER A 25 7.31 -10.30 0.53
CA SER A 25 6.16 -10.84 -0.20
C SER A 25 4.86 -10.22 0.26
N PHE A 26 4.72 -9.98 1.57
CA PHE A 26 3.57 -9.30 2.15
C PHE A 26 3.45 -7.85 1.67
N PHE A 27 4.55 -7.07 1.71
CA PHE A 27 4.56 -5.70 1.21
C PHE A 27 4.29 -5.61 -0.28
N LEU A 28 4.79 -6.57 -1.07
CA LEU A 28 4.53 -6.62 -2.50
C LEU A 28 3.06 -6.93 -2.79
N ALA A 29 2.48 -7.91 -2.10
CA ALA A 29 1.06 -8.24 -2.22
C ALA A 29 0.17 -7.05 -1.81
N ASP A 30 0.56 -6.32 -0.76
CA ASP A 30 -0.11 -5.09 -0.34
C ASP A 30 -0.06 -4.01 -1.42
N ALA A 31 1.12 -3.77 -1.99
CA ALA A 31 1.30 -2.75 -3.02
C ALA A 31 0.43 -3.05 -4.26
N ILE A 32 0.38 -4.31 -4.69
CA ILE A 32 -0.46 -4.76 -5.80
C ILE A 32 -1.94 -4.60 -5.44
N GLY A 33 -2.34 -5.03 -4.26
CA GLY A 33 -3.71 -4.92 -3.76
C GLY A 33 -4.18 -3.46 -3.71
N LEU A 34 -3.39 -2.57 -3.14
CA LEU A 34 -3.69 -1.14 -3.05
C LEU A 34 -3.95 -0.54 -4.44
N VAL A 35 -3.07 -0.80 -5.40
CA VAL A 35 -3.21 -0.27 -6.76
C VAL A 35 -4.44 -0.85 -7.45
N ALA A 36 -4.67 -2.16 -7.36
CA ALA A 36 -5.83 -2.83 -7.95
C ALA A 36 -7.14 -2.29 -7.37
N PHE A 37 -7.26 -2.19 -6.05
CA PHE A 37 -8.46 -1.66 -5.40
C PHE A 37 -8.67 -0.17 -5.69
N SER A 38 -7.60 0.64 -5.79
CA SER A 38 -7.71 2.04 -6.18
C SER A 38 -8.29 2.20 -7.59
N ILE A 39 -7.77 1.43 -8.54
CA ILE A 39 -8.25 1.44 -9.93
C ILE A 39 -9.71 0.97 -9.99
N THR A 40 -10.04 -0.12 -9.31
CA THR A 40 -11.41 -0.65 -9.28
C THR A 40 -12.39 0.37 -8.68
N GLY A 41 -12.02 1.00 -7.55
CA GLY A 41 -12.84 2.04 -6.93
C GLY A 41 -13.04 3.25 -7.85
N ALA A 42 -11.98 3.72 -8.51
CA ALA A 42 -12.06 4.79 -9.48
C ALA A 42 -12.95 4.43 -10.68
N GLN A 43 -12.81 3.22 -11.25
CA GLN A 43 -13.65 2.75 -12.35
C GLN A 43 -15.12 2.70 -11.98
N ILE A 44 -15.47 2.24 -10.79
CA ILE A 44 -16.85 2.25 -10.31
C ILE A 44 -17.34 3.69 -10.21
N GLY A 45 -16.54 4.61 -9.67
CA GLY A 45 -16.90 6.03 -9.61
C GLY A 45 -17.17 6.64 -10.98
N LEU A 46 -16.33 6.34 -11.97
CA LEU A 46 -16.51 6.80 -13.36
C LEU A 46 -17.74 6.17 -14.01
N LEU A 47 -17.99 4.88 -13.79
CA LEU A 47 -19.16 4.17 -14.33
C LEU A 47 -20.48 4.77 -13.84
N TYR A 48 -20.52 5.27 -12.61
CA TYR A 48 -21.68 5.97 -12.05
C TYR A 48 -21.66 7.49 -12.30
N GLU A 49 -20.79 7.96 -13.20
CA GLU A 49 -20.65 9.37 -13.57
C GLU A 49 -20.47 10.32 -12.37
N LEU A 50 -19.76 9.86 -11.35
CA LEU A 50 -19.49 10.66 -10.18
C LEU A 50 -18.53 11.80 -10.52
N ASN A 51 -18.66 12.91 -9.79
CA ASN A 51 -17.72 14.01 -9.89
C ASN A 51 -16.31 13.60 -9.40
N LEU A 52 -15.32 14.46 -9.63
CA LEU A 52 -13.93 14.23 -9.21
C LEU A 52 -13.81 13.75 -7.76
N PHE A 53 -14.53 14.41 -6.84
CA PHE A 53 -14.50 14.05 -5.44
C PHE A 53 -15.05 12.63 -5.19
N GLY A 54 -16.13 12.26 -5.86
CA GLY A 54 -16.72 10.92 -5.78
C GLY A 54 -15.77 9.83 -6.27
N VAL A 55 -15.15 10.02 -7.43
CA VAL A 55 -14.18 9.08 -8.02
C VAL A 55 -12.97 8.89 -7.12
N VAL A 56 -12.39 9.99 -6.66
CA VAL A 56 -11.22 9.95 -5.77
C VAL A 56 -11.55 9.33 -4.41
N SER A 57 -12.72 9.67 -3.86
CA SER A 57 -13.17 9.07 -2.59
C SER A 57 -13.40 7.57 -2.71
N LEU A 58 -14.02 7.11 -3.80
CA LEU A 58 -14.23 5.68 -4.04
C LEU A 58 -12.91 4.94 -4.22
N ALA A 59 -11.96 5.50 -4.98
CA ALA A 59 -10.62 4.94 -5.12
C ALA A 59 -9.93 4.78 -3.77
N PHE A 60 -9.97 5.83 -2.95
CA PHE A 60 -9.36 5.85 -1.63
C PHE A 60 -10.01 4.84 -0.67
N VAL A 61 -11.35 4.89 -0.53
CA VAL A 61 -12.08 4.03 0.41
C VAL A 61 -11.95 2.56 0.04
N THR A 62 -12.00 2.24 -1.26
CA THR A 62 -11.86 0.86 -1.75
C THR A 62 -10.45 0.32 -1.47
N ALA A 63 -9.42 1.11 -1.73
CA ALA A 63 -8.04 0.72 -1.47
C ALA A 63 -7.76 0.55 0.03
N VAL A 64 -8.17 1.52 0.83
CA VAL A 64 -8.01 1.51 2.29
C VAL A 64 -8.81 0.37 2.92
N GLY A 65 -10.06 0.19 2.50
CA GLY A 65 -10.93 -0.89 2.97
C GLY A 65 -10.37 -2.28 2.66
N GLY A 66 -9.86 -2.48 1.44
CA GLY A 66 -9.19 -3.73 1.05
C GLY A 66 -7.95 -4.03 1.90
N GLY A 67 -7.13 -3.01 2.18
CA GLY A 67 -5.99 -3.11 3.08
C GLY A 67 -6.39 -3.46 4.52
N MET A 68 -7.43 -2.81 5.04
CA MET A 68 -7.95 -3.10 6.38
C MET A 68 -8.44 -4.55 6.52
N VAL A 69 -9.22 -5.04 5.55
CA VAL A 69 -9.72 -6.42 5.55
C VAL A 69 -8.54 -7.41 5.55
N ARG A 70 -7.54 -7.18 4.71
CA ARG A 70 -6.34 -8.00 4.69
C ARG A 70 -5.61 -8.00 6.04
N ASP A 71 -5.38 -6.83 6.64
CA ASP A 71 -4.65 -6.71 7.90
C ASP A 71 -5.40 -7.43 9.04
N MET A 72 -6.73 -7.34 9.05
CA MET A 72 -7.58 -8.09 9.98
C MET A 72 -7.44 -9.60 9.82
N LEU A 73 -7.37 -10.10 8.57
CA LEU A 73 -7.23 -11.54 8.29
C LEU A 73 -5.86 -12.08 8.74
N VAL A 74 -4.82 -11.25 8.70
CA VAL A 74 -3.46 -11.63 9.10
C VAL A 74 -3.20 -11.35 10.58
N ASN A 75 -4.17 -10.75 11.29
CA ASN A 75 -4.05 -10.32 12.69
C ASN A 75 -2.84 -9.39 12.93
N GLU A 76 -2.57 -8.51 11.96
CA GLU A 76 -1.50 -7.51 12.03
C GLU A 76 -2.09 -6.11 12.31
N VAL A 77 -1.28 -5.22 12.89
CA VAL A 77 -1.69 -3.83 13.10
C VAL A 77 -1.82 -3.13 11.75
N THR A 78 -2.97 -2.55 11.50
CA THR A 78 -3.32 -1.92 10.21
C THR A 78 -2.25 -0.90 9.77
N GLN A 79 -1.61 -1.16 8.64
CA GLN A 79 -0.53 -0.31 8.09
C GLN A 79 -1.00 1.11 7.76
N ILE A 80 -2.29 1.28 7.46
CA ILE A 80 -2.93 2.58 7.21
C ILE A 80 -2.74 3.55 8.38
N LEU A 81 -2.74 3.03 9.61
CA LEU A 81 -2.56 3.83 10.83
C LEU A 81 -1.08 4.20 11.07
N THR A 82 -0.16 3.47 10.46
CA THR A 82 1.29 3.64 10.68
C THR A 82 2.02 4.33 9.53
N GLU A 83 1.47 4.29 8.30
CA GLU A 83 2.08 4.85 7.10
C GLU A 83 1.20 5.93 6.47
N GLY A 84 1.49 7.22 6.73
CA GLY A 84 0.74 8.35 6.16
C GLY A 84 0.76 8.46 4.63
N ILE A 85 1.63 7.71 3.94
CA ILE A 85 1.76 7.72 2.47
C ILE A 85 0.85 6.66 1.82
N TYR A 86 0.24 5.75 2.61
CA TYR A 86 -0.59 4.67 2.08
C TYR A 86 -1.75 5.17 1.22
N GLY A 87 -2.52 6.11 1.74
CA GLY A 87 -3.72 6.64 1.07
C GLY A 87 -3.42 7.61 -0.07
N THR A 88 -2.25 8.28 -0.06
CA THR A 88 -1.89 9.26 -1.10
C THR A 88 -1.76 8.62 -2.47
N VAL A 89 -1.26 7.39 -2.56
CA VAL A 89 -1.17 6.65 -3.84
C VAL A 89 -2.57 6.39 -4.40
N ALA A 90 -3.53 6.00 -3.57
CA ALA A 90 -4.91 5.77 -3.99
C ALA A 90 -5.57 7.06 -4.51
N VAL A 91 -5.36 8.19 -3.83
CA VAL A 91 -5.83 9.51 -4.27
C VAL A 91 -5.23 9.89 -5.62
N LEU A 92 -3.92 9.71 -5.81
CA LEU A 92 -3.25 10.00 -7.08
C LEU A 92 -3.78 9.14 -8.23
N ILE A 93 -4.05 7.86 -7.98
CA ILE A 93 -4.66 6.96 -8.97
C ILE A 93 -6.07 7.46 -9.34
N GLY A 94 -6.89 7.81 -8.35
CA GLY A 94 -8.24 8.35 -8.59
C GLY A 94 -8.22 9.64 -9.41
N LEU A 95 -7.31 10.56 -9.10
CA LEU A 95 -7.11 11.81 -9.87
C LEU A 95 -6.67 11.53 -11.30
N ALA A 96 -5.69 10.63 -11.50
CA ALA A 96 -5.20 10.29 -12.83
C ALA A 96 -6.30 9.62 -13.68
N MET A 97 -7.08 8.71 -13.10
CA MET A 97 -8.20 8.05 -13.77
C MET A 97 -9.25 9.06 -14.22
N PHE A 98 -9.67 9.97 -13.34
CA PHE A 98 -10.64 11.00 -13.67
C PHE A 98 -10.12 11.95 -14.77
N ALA A 99 -8.86 12.39 -14.67
CA ALA A 99 -8.25 13.27 -15.65
C ALA A 99 -8.15 12.64 -17.06
N LEU A 100 -7.84 11.36 -17.15
CA LEU A 100 -7.78 10.64 -18.42
C LEU A 100 -9.16 10.35 -18.99
N ASP A 101 -10.13 10.08 -18.14
CA ASP A 101 -11.51 9.84 -18.55
C ASP A 101 -12.13 11.11 -19.17
N THR A 102 -11.97 12.26 -18.53
CA THR A 102 -12.47 13.55 -19.04
C THR A 102 -11.85 13.96 -20.37
N GLN A 103 -10.67 13.45 -20.71
CA GLN A 103 -9.99 13.66 -21.98
C GLN A 103 -10.33 12.58 -23.02
N GLY A 104 -11.12 11.57 -22.68
CA GLY A 104 -11.42 10.43 -23.55
C GLY A 104 -10.21 9.53 -23.84
N LEU A 105 -9.16 9.63 -23.02
CA LEU A 105 -7.91 8.89 -23.17
C LEU A 105 -7.87 7.61 -22.30
N LEU A 106 -8.95 7.33 -21.56
CA LEU A 106 -9.02 6.15 -20.71
C LEU A 106 -9.21 4.89 -21.54
N ASN A 107 -8.10 4.23 -21.84
CA ASN A 107 -8.06 2.97 -22.58
C ASN A 107 -7.27 1.91 -21.79
N ALA A 108 -7.21 0.68 -22.30
CA ALA A 108 -6.47 -0.41 -21.63
C ALA A 108 -5.00 -0.06 -21.36
N TRP A 109 -4.33 0.62 -22.28
CA TRP A 109 -2.94 1.04 -22.10
C TRP A 109 -2.78 2.09 -21.02
N ALA A 110 -3.72 3.03 -20.90
CA ALA A 110 -3.75 4.02 -19.82
C ALA A 110 -3.89 3.35 -18.46
N LEU A 111 -4.75 2.32 -18.35
CA LEU A 111 -4.89 1.54 -17.10
C LEU A 111 -3.59 0.84 -16.72
N TYR A 112 -2.90 0.21 -17.67
CA TYR A 112 -1.62 -0.45 -17.40
C TYR A 112 -0.53 0.56 -16.97
N THR A 113 -0.49 1.75 -17.60
CA THR A 113 0.48 2.80 -17.21
C THR A 113 0.19 3.35 -15.83
N ILE A 114 -1.08 3.59 -15.47
CA ILE A 114 -1.48 4.00 -14.12
C ILE A 114 -1.12 2.92 -13.09
N ALA A 115 -1.41 1.65 -13.40
CA ALA A 115 -1.09 0.54 -12.53
C ALA A 115 0.43 0.43 -12.28
N ALA A 116 1.23 0.51 -13.35
CA ALA A 116 2.68 0.47 -13.25
C ALA A 116 3.25 1.67 -12.47
N ALA A 117 2.74 2.87 -12.72
CA ALA A 117 3.15 4.09 -12.02
C ALA A 117 2.77 4.02 -10.52
N GLY A 118 1.55 3.61 -10.21
CA GLY A 118 1.07 3.44 -8.82
C GLY A 118 1.90 2.42 -8.05
N LEU A 119 2.18 1.27 -8.69
CA LEU A 119 3.04 0.23 -8.11
C LEU A 119 4.46 0.73 -7.89
N GLY A 120 5.03 1.43 -8.88
CA GLY A 120 6.36 2.03 -8.78
C GLY A 120 6.46 3.05 -7.64
N LEU A 121 5.47 3.93 -7.50
CA LEU A 121 5.38 4.89 -6.40
C LEU A 121 5.29 4.19 -5.04
N ARG A 122 4.48 3.14 -4.94
CA ARG A 122 4.33 2.38 -3.69
C ARG A 122 5.61 1.66 -3.32
N LEU A 123 6.25 0.97 -4.25
CA LEU A 123 7.53 0.30 -4.02
C LEU A 123 8.64 1.30 -3.65
N TRP A 124 8.68 2.45 -4.31
CA TRP A 124 9.61 3.51 -3.97
C TRP A 124 9.39 4.04 -2.55
N ALA A 125 8.13 4.25 -2.14
CA ALA A 125 7.78 4.67 -0.79
C ALA A 125 8.20 3.64 0.27
N ILE A 126 8.03 2.35 -0.01
CA ILE A 126 8.44 1.25 0.88
C ILE A 126 9.97 1.22 1.04
N VAL A 127 10.72 1.35 -0.07
CA VAL A 127 12.19 1.29 -0.05
C VAL A 127 12.80 2.50 0.64
N THR A 128 12.24 3.70 0.42
CA THR A 128 12.74 4.94 1.01
C THR A 128 12.38 5.11 2.48
N LYS A 129 11.53 4.25 3.05
CA LYS A 129 11.10 4.30 4.46
C LYS A 129 10.76 5.72 4.95
N LYS A 130 10.23 6.56 4.07
CA LYS A 130 9.75 7.88 4.45
C LYS A 130 8.41 7.74 5.18
N SER A 131 8.50 7.30 6.45
CA SER A 131 7.41 7.55 7.39
C SER A 131 7.39 9.05 7.68
N LEU A 132 6.21 9.66 7.64
CA LEU A 132 6.04 10.99 8.20
C LEU A 132 6.55 10.99 9.65
N PRO A 133 7.24 12.06 10.09
CA PRO A 133 7.75 12.11 11.44
C PRO A 133 6.59 11.88 12.41
N LYS A 134 6.68 10.80 13.19
CA LYS A 134 5.75 10.58 14.29
C LYS A 134 5.88 11.79 15.20
N LEU A 135 4.82 12.57 15.32
CA LEU A 135 4.70 13.50 16.43
C LEU A 135 4.76 12.65 17.68
N SER A 136 5.93 12.57 18.29
CA SER A 136 6.09 11.95 19.60
C SER A 136 5.25 12.79 20.55
N ARG A 137 4.06 12.30 20.89
CA ARG A 137 3.34 12.79 22.03
C ARG A 137 4.21 12.47 23.23
N HIS A 138 4.92 13.46 23.73
CA HIS A 138 5.57 13.43 25.01
C HIS A 138 4.50 13.05 26.04
N GLU A 139 4.43 11.78 26.42
CA GLU A 139 3.78 11.42 27.67
C GLU A 139 4.62 11.98 28.82
N SER A 140 4.36 13.26 29.12
CA SER A 140 4.69 13.83 30.42
C SER A 140 3.55 13.44 31.37
N TYR A 141 3.59 12.21 31.88
CA TYR A 141 2.82 11.84 33.05
C TYR A 141 3.80 11.21 34.06
N LYS A 142 4.56 12.09 34.72
CA LYS A 142 5.16 11.84 36.03
C LYS A 142 4.56 12.87 36.97
N ASN A 143 3.61 12.43 37.76
CA ASN A 143 3.51 12.69 39.22
C ASN A 143 2.38 11.85 39.77
#